data_20cf3eaf5a5cba10bff0aead6594912b
#
_entry.id   20cf3eaf5a5cba10bff0aead6594912b
#
_cell.length_a   1.000
_cell.length_b   1.000
_cell.length_c   1.000
_cell.angle_alpha   90.00
_cell.angle_beta   90.00
_cell.angle_gamma   90.00
#
_symmetry.space_group_name_H-M   'P 1'
#
loop_
_entity.id
_entity.type
_entity.pdbx_description
1 polymer ?
#
loop_
_entity_poly.entity_id
_entity_poly.type
_entity_poly.pdbx_seq_one_letter_code
_entity_poly.pdbx_strand_id
1 'polypeptide(L)'
;DQSRSREDGDKLETTREFWITKKGLASILKEQSPDANEVVKPPWELEPRIGLRIDSETRTAADAQLYTTKHIRLKNGVKLAVLVDGVPETWPIPERQLVPLGGESRVAGCVGVPGAKQLCLDSPLSAIGSSGRLAMVALTPVDIDPPLAGRRVDIPRLNADVRIVSACVERPLRIGGWDSALRRPLPLSNYLAPGSVIFTETTDKDALADYLSHVPTNGYLRIGNNTRFGFGLVAITTWSSED
;
A
#
# COMPACT_ATOMS: atom_id res chain seq x y z
N ASP A 1 -3.46 7.35 -35.87
CA ASP A 1 -4.33 6.19 -36.06
C ASP A 1 -3.49 5.00 -36.55
N GLN A 2 -2.68 4.42 -35.66
CA GLN A 2 -2.03 3.15 -35.91
C GLN A 2 -2.65 2.09 -34.99
N SER A 3 -3.72 1.49 -35.51
CA SER A 3 -4.25 0.25 -35.02
C SER A 3 -3.15 -0.83 -35.16
N ARG A 4 -2.35 -1.05 -34.10
CA ARG A 4 -1.57 -2.29 -34.01
C ARG A 4 -2.54 -3.45 -33.95
N SER A 5 -2.57 -4.23 -35.01
CA SER A 5 -3.21 -5.53 -35.08
C SER A 5 -2.67 -6.38 -33.93
N ARG A 6 -3.55 -6.70 -32.96
CA ARG A 6 -3.26 -7.69 -31.93
C ARG A 6 -3.19 -9.04 -32.61
N GLU A 7 -2.02 -9.62 -32.71
CA GLU A 7 -1.88 -11.04 -32.99
C GLU A 7 -2.53 -11.83 -31.86
N ASP A 8 -3.39 -12.73 -32.25
CA ASP A 8 -4.23 -13.60 -31.43
C ASP A 8 -3.33 -14.57 -30.65
N GLY A 9 -3.21 -14.41 -29.35
CA GLY A 9 -2.50 -15.39 -28.52
C GLY A 9 -2.03 -14.95 -27.13
N ASP A 10 -1.75 -13.68 -26.91
CA ASP A 10 -1.29 -13.22 -25.61
C ASP A 10 -2.47 -12.64 -24.82
N LYS A 11 -3.18 -13.52 -24.08
CA LYS A 11 -4.06 -13.07 -22.99
C LYS A 11 -3.14 -12.36 -22.02
N LEU A 12 -3.26 -11.03 -21.95
CA LEU A 12 -2.73 -10.26 -20.82
C LEU A 12 -3.29 -10.89 -19.55
N GLU A 13 -2.50 -11.79 -18.94
CA GLU A 13 -2.82 -12.29 -17.60
C GLU A 13 -2.97 -11.06 -16.72
N THR A 14 -4.13 -10.94 -16.10
CA THR A 14 -4.40 -9.84 -15.19
C THR A 14 -3.36 -9.91 -14.07
N THR A 15 -2.51 -8.90 -13.97
CA THR A 15 -1.40 -8.78 -13.02
C THR A 15 -1.82 -8.68 -11.55
N ARG A 16 -3.09 -8.95 -11.24
CA ARG A 16 -3.67 -8.87 -9.88
C ARG A 16 -3.04 -9.80 -8.86
N GLU A 17 -2.33 -10.83 -9.31
CA GLU A 17 -1.72 -11.85 -8.46
C GLU A 17 -0.20 -11.70 -8.36
N PHE A 18 0.37 -10.60 -8.87
CA PHE A 18 1.81 -10.41 -8.88
C PHE A 18 2.22 -9.27 -7.94
N TRP A 19 3.39 -9.41 -7.41
CA TRP A 19 4.06 -8.43 -6.58
C TRP A 19 5.33 -8.01 -7.27
N ILE A 20 5.77 -6.79 -6.95
CA ILE A 20 7.02 -6.29 -7.49
C ILE A 20 8.08 -6.22 -6.39
N THR A 21 9.30 -6.59 -6.71
CA THR A 21 10.43 -6.41 -5.79
C THR A 21 10.79 -4.93 -5.66
N LYS A 22 11.58 -4.60 -4.65
CA LYS A 22 12.11 -3.24 -4.49
C LYS A 22 12.88 -2.76 -5.71
N LYS A 23 13.65 -3.66 -6.37
CA LYS A 23 14.44 -3.36 -7.56
C LYS A 23 13.52 -3.10 -8.76
N GLY A 24 12.51 -3.94 -8.96
CA GLY A 24 11.51 -3.72 -10.01
C GLY A 24 10.71 -2.43 -9.82
N LEU A 25 10.35 -2.09 -8.56
CA LEU A 25 9.73 -0.80 -8.26
C LEU A 25 10.68 0.36 -8.63
N ALA A 26 11.97 0.25 -8.33
CA ALA A 26 12.94 1.28 -8.69
C ALA A 26 13.05 1.47 -10.23
N SER A 27 12.89 0.42 -11.01
CA SER A 27 12.82 0.52 -12.49
C SER A 27 11.56 1.28 -12.92
N ILE A 28 10.40 0.94 -12.36
CA ILE A 28 9.13 1.65 -12.65
C ILE A 28 9.24 3.14 -12.30
N LEU A 29 9.85 3.48 -11.17
CA LEU A 29 10.03 4.88 -10.76
C LEU A 29 10.98 5.66 -11.69
N LYS A 30 11.72 4.98 -12.55
CA LYS A 30 12.57 5.53 -13.61
C LYS A 30 11.94 5.40 -15.01
N GLU A 31 10.64 5.15 -15.09
CA GLU A 31 9.90 4.92 -16.34
C GLU A 31 10.46 3.76 -17.18
N GLN A 32 11.06 2.76 -16.52
CA GLN A 32 11.62 1.57 -17.14
C GLN A 32 10.76 0.35 -16.84
N SER A 33 10.65 -0.57 -17.79
CA SER A 33 10.02 -1.86 -17.52
C SER A 33 10.86 -2.69 -16.55
N PRO A 34 10.25 -3.29 -15.53
CA PRO A 34 10.97 -4.19 -14.64
C PRO A 34 11.35 -5.48 -15.36
N ASP A 35 12.45 -6.08 -14.95
CA ASP A 35 12.83 -7.41 -15.42
C ASP A 35 11.79 -8.46 -15.00
N ALA A 36 11.64 -9.53 -15.77
CA ALA A 36 10.66 -10.59 -15.49
C ALA A 36 10.86 -11.24 -14.10
N ASN A 37 12.09 -11.32 -13.60
CA ASN A 37 12.42 -11.85 -12.29
C ASN A 37 12.09 -10.89 -11.13
N GLU A 38 11.79 -9.62 -11.43
CA GLU A 38 11.35 -8.63 -10.45
C GLU A 38 9.84 -8.64 -10.21
N VAL A 39 9.10 -9.34 -11.07
CA VAL A 39 7.66 -9.57 -10.93
C VAL A 39 7.47 -10.96 -10.30
N VAL A 40 6.98 -11.00 -9.08
CA VAL A 40 6.96 -12.22 -8.28
C VAL A 40 5.54 -12.57 -7.84
N LYS A 41 5.27 -13.86 -7.67
CA LYS A 41 4.00 -14.33 -7.08
C LYS A 41 3.93 -13.94 -5.60
N PRO A 42 2.73 -13.85 -5.02
CA PRO A 42 2.56 -13.55 -3.60
C PRO A 42 3.46 -14.44 -2.72
N PRO A 43 4.16 -13.85 -1.73
CA PRO A 43 5.05 -14.61 -0.85
C PRO A 43 4.27 -15.35 0.25
N TRP A 44 3.00 -15.63 0.02
CA TRP A 44 2.12 -16.39 0.91
C TRP A 44 1.19 -17.31 0.13
N GLU A 45 0.53 -18.16 0.87
CA GLU A 45 -0.54 -19.05 0.39
C GLU A 45 -1.80 -18.85 1.26
N LEU A 46 -2.94 -19.11 0.66
CA LEU A 46 -4.20 -19.11 1.40
C LEU A 46 -4.44 -20.51 1.96
N GLU A 47 -4.56 -20.60 3.27
CA GLU A 47 -4.90 -21.83 4.00
C GLU A 47 -6.38 -21.77 4.38
N PRO A 48 -7.27 -22.53 3.72
CA PRO A 48 -8.65 -22.59 4.11
C PRO A 48 -8.76 -23.42 5.42
N ARG A 49 -9.55 -22.96 6.36
CA ARG A 49 -9.87 -23.65 7.60
C ARG A 49 -11.35 -23.70 7.80
N ILE A 50 -11.82 -24.85 8.21
CA ILE A 50 -13.21 -25.08 8.55
C ILE A 50 -13.33 -24.95 10.06
N GLY A 51 -14.19 -24.06 10.50
CA GLY A 51 -14.57 -23.86 11.89
C GLY A 51 -15.99 -24.35 12.14
N LEU A 52 -16.24 -24.71 13.37
CA LEU A 52 -17.52 -25.20 13.83
C LEU A 52 -17.90 -24.46 15.11
N ARG A 53 -19.10 -23.91 15.14
CA ARG A 53 -19.60 -23.33 16.39
C ARG A 53 -20.06 -24.49 17.33
N ILE A 54 -19.52 -24.46 18.53
CA ILE A 54 -19.93 -25.40 19.59
C ILE A 54 -21.02 -24.71 20.40
N ASP A 55 -22.13 -25.41 20.58
CA ASP A 55 -23.18 -25.01 21.52
C ASP A 55 -22.63 -25.09 22.95
N SER A 56 -22.79 -24.03 23.72
CA SER A 56 -22.21 -23.92 25.07
C SER A 56 -22.90 -24.81 26.11
N GLU A 57 -24.16 -25.19 25.90
CA GLU A 57 -24.95 -25.99 26.82
C GLU A 57 -24.74 -27.46 26.54
N THR A 58 -24.88 -27.90 25.30
CA THR A 58 -24.78 -29.30 24.91
C THR A 58 -23.36 -29.74 24.62
N ARG A 59 -22.41 -28.81 24.42
CA ARG A 59 -21.02 -29.05 23.98
C ARG A 59 -20.93 -29.83 22.67
N THR A 60 -21.99 -29.84 21.90
CA THR A 60 -22.05 -30.45 20.57
C THR A 60 -21.96 -29.37 19.49
N ALA A 61 -21.76 -29.80 18.24
CA ALA A 61 -21.82 -28.90 17.10
C ALA A 61 -23.20 -28.28 16.98
N ALA A 62 -23.27 -26.94 16.90
CA ALA A 62 -24.54 -26.27 16.61
C ALA A 62 -24.94 -26.56 15.16
N ASP A 63 -26.21 -26.93 14.95
CA ASP A 63 -26.72 -27.26 13.61
C ASP A 63 -26.55 -26.16 12.62
N ALA A 64 -26.07 -26.52 11.43
CA ALA A 64 -25.85 -25.60 10.28
C ALA A 64 -24.89 -24.43 10.54
N GLN A 65 -24.00 -24.52 11.52
CA GLN A 65 -23.03 -23.44 11.83
C GLN A 65 -21.58 -23.81 11.50
N LEU A 66 -21.40 -24.46 10.37
CA LEU A 66 -20.10 -24.65 9.74
C LEU A 66 -19.70 -23.33 9.03
N TYR A 67 -18.50 -22.84 9.30
CA TYR A 67 -17.97 -21.69 8.60
C TYR A 67 -16.56 -21.96 8.07
N THR A 68 -16.20 -21.30 6.99
CA THR A 68 -14.86 -21.41 6.40
C THR A 68 -14.15 -20.07 6.52
N THR A 69 -12.95 -20.11 7.07
CA THR A 69 -12.03 -18.96 7.10
C THR A 69 -10.85 -19.22 6.18
N LYS A 70 -10.31 -18.15 5.59
CA LYS A 70 -9.08 -18.23 4.81
C LYS A 70 -7.98 -17.48 5.56
N HIS A 71 -6.89 -18.16 5.83
CA HIS A 71 -5.75 -17.61 6.53
C HIS A 71 -4.59 -17.44 5.57
N ILE A 72 -3.82 -16.36 5.77
CA ILE A 72 -2.57 -16.14 5.06
C ILE A 72 -1.46 -16.92 5.75
N ARG A 73 -0.80 -17.80 5.02
CA ARG A 73 0.39 -18.52 5.45
C ARG A 73 1.59 -18.00 4.67
N LEU A 74 2.53 -17.38 5.35
CA LEU A 74 3.78 -16.97 4.72
C LEU A 74 4.60 -18.19 4.27
N LYS A 75 5.22 -18.10 3.09
CA LYS A 75 6.14 -19.13 2.59
C LYS A 75 7.39 -19.19 3.48
N ASN A 76 8.11 -20.31 3.40
CA ASN A 76 9.34 -20.49 4.18
C ASN A 76 10.34 -19.37 3.91
N GLY A 77 10.92 -18.82 4.97
CA GLY A 77 11.89 -17.73 4.91
C GLY A 77 11.29 -16.32 4.72
N VAL A 78 9.98 -16.21 4.48
CA VAL A 78 9.30 -14.92 4.36
C VAL A 78 8.93 -14.39 5.74
N LYS A 79 9.16 -13.08 5.94
CA LYS A 79 8.81 -12.36 7.16
C LYS A 79 8.03 -11.10 6.78
N LEU A 80 7.11 -10.69 7.64
CA LEU A 80 6.52 -9.36 7.60
C LEU A 80 7.40 -8.40 8.42
N ALA A 81 7.65 -7.23 7.88
CA ALA A 81 8.32 -6.16 8.61
C ALA A 81 7.41 -4.93 8.68
N VAL A 82 7.40 -4.28 9.83
CA VAL A 82 6.68 -3.03 10.06
C VAL A 82 7.68 -2.03 10.62
N LEU A 83 7.74 -0.85 10.02
CA LEU A 83 8.47 0.27 10.56
C LEU A 83 7.53 1.12 11.41
N VAL A 84 7.91 1.38 12.64
CA VAL A 84 7.16 2.24 13.56
C VAL A 84 8.01 3.47 13.87
N ASP A 85 7.49 4.64 13.52
CA ASP A 85 8.10 5.93 13.82
C ASP A 85 7.50 6.54 15.09
N GLY A 86 8.27 7.44 15.72
CA GLY A 86 7.78 8.21 16.87
C GLY A 86 7.67 7.40 18.16
N VAL A 87 8.37 6.28 18.24
CA VAL A 87 8.46 5.51 19.48
C VAL A 87 9.30 6.28 20.47
N PRO A 88 8.78 6.62 21.68
CA PRO A 88 9.58 7.27 22.70
C PRO A 88 10.81 6.44 23.10
N GLU A 89 11.95 7.09 23.29
CA GLU A 89 13.20 6.40 23.69
C GLU A 89 13.04 5.61 25.01
N THR A 90 12.12 6.03 25.84
CA THR A 90 11.81 5.36 27.12
C THR A 90 11.02 4.06 26.96
N TRP A 91 10.50 3.77 25.78
CA TRP A 91 9.75 2.54 25.52
C TRP A 91 10.72 1.43 25.15
N PRO A 92 10.80 0.36 25.95
CA PRO A 92 11.64 -0.77 25.61
C PRO A 92 11.13 -1.46 24.34
N ILE A 93 12.00 -1.67 23.37
CA ILE A 93 11.71 -2.54 22.23
C ILE A 93 12.02 -3.97 22.68
N PRO A 94 11.02 -4.84 22.85
CA PRO A 94 11.27 -6.19 23.32
C PRO A 94 12.05 -6.98 22.28
N GLU A 95 13.06 -7.73 22.70
CA GLU A 95 13.84 -8.59 21.81
C GLU A 95 12.94 -9.64 21.13
N ARG A 96 11.98 -10.16 21.86
CA ARG A 96 10.98 -11.11 21.34
C ARG A 96 9.67 -10.97 22.09
N GLN A 97 8.58 -10.88 21.33
CA GLN A 97 7.23 -10.77 21.86
C GLN A 97 6.24 -11.54 21.01
N LEU A 98 5.20 -12.08 21.65
CA LEU A 98 4.02 -12.58 20.98
C LEU A 98 3.01 -11.43 20.86
N VAL A 99 2.55 -11.16 19.65
CA VAL A 99 1.55 -10.13 19.38
C VAL A 99 0.33 -10.76 18.72
N PRO A 100 -0.88 -10.33 19.06
CA PRO A 100 -2.08 -10.73 18.33
C PRO A 100 -1.97 -10.22 16.89
N LEU A 101 -2.15 -11.11 15.93
CA LEU A 101 -2.09 -10.77 14.50
C LEU A 101 -3.16 -11.54 13.73
N GLY A 102 -4.13 -10.81 13.22
CA GLY A 102 -5.27 -11.39 12.51
C GLY A 102 -6.44 -11.76 13.44
N GLY A 103 -7.40 -12.46 12.88
CA GLY A 103 -8.58 -12.92 13.61
C GLY A 103 -8.35 -14.23 14.40
N GLU A 104 -9.37 -14.65 15.12
CA GLU A 104 -9.44 -15.95 15.83
C GLU A 104 -8.33 -16.17 16.87
N SER A 105 -7.99 -15.12 17.62
CA SER A 105 -7.00 -15.16 18.71
C SER A 105 -5.61 -15.65 18.25
N ARG A 106 -5.26 -15.41 17.00
CA ARG A 106 -3.96 -15.81 16.48
C ARG A 106 -2.87 -14.87 16.98
N VAL A 107 -1.70 -15.45 17.10
CA VAL A 107 -0.50 -14.73 17.55
C VAL A 107 0.64 -14.91 16.55
N ALA A 108 1.48 -13.89 16.45
CA ALA A 108 2.73 -13.93 15.72
C ALA A 108 3.91 -13.64 16.64
N GLY A 109 5.03 -14.31 16.40
CA GLY A 109 6.30 -13.94 17.04
C GLY A 109 6.84 -12.66 16.39
N CYS A 110 6.98 -11.62 17.18
CA CYS A 110 7.59 -10.35 16.78
C CYS A 110 8.97 -10.22 17.37
N VAL A 111 9.92 -9.73 16.57
CA VAL A 111 11.29 -9.43 17.00
C VAL A 111 11.55 -7.97 16.71
N GLY A 112 11.94 -7.22 17.73
CA GLY A 112 12.37 -5.84 17.56
C GLY A 112 13.75 -5.79 16.88
N VAL A 113 13.90 -4.91 15.90
CA VAL A 113 15.19 -4.65 15.23
C VAL A 113 15.53 -3.18 15.43
N PRO A 114 16.27 -2.83 16.50
CA PRO A 114 16.69 -1.46 16.75
C PRO A 114 17.54 -0.94 15.58
N GLY A 115 17.37 0.33 15.22
CA GLY A 115 18.16 0.98 14.18
C GLY A 115 17.92 0.42 12.77
N ALA A 116 16.80 -0.26 12.54
CA ALA A 116 16.42 -0.69 11.21
C ALA A 116 16.35 0.52 10.27
N LYS A 117 17.09 0.46 9.16
CA LYS A 117 17.08 1.54 8.18
C LYS A 117 15.70 1.58 7.51
N GLN A 118 15.20 2.79 7.34
CA GLN A 118 13.98 3.03 6.57
C GLN A 118 14.12 2.47 5.15
N LEU A 119 13.00 2.08 4.56
CA LEU A 119 12.95 1.78 3.14
C LEU A 119 13.33 3.05 2.37
N CYS A 120 14.46 3.02 1.63
CA CYS A 120 14.82 4.07 0.69
C CYS A 120 14.46 3.62 -0.70
N LEU A 121 13.76 4.48 -1.43
CA LEU A 121 13.48 4.35 -2.85
C LEU A 121 14.30 5.41 -3.58
N ASP A 122 14.90 5.01 -4.68
CA ASP A 122 15.71 5.90 -5.52
C ASP A 122 14.77 6.69 -6.45
N SER A 123 14.18 7.75 -5.92
CA SER A 123 13.24 8.63 -6.62
C SER A 123 13.95 9.86 -7.17
N PRO A 124 13.61 10.32 -8.38
CA PRO A 124 14.25 11.46 -9.03
C PRO A 124 13.70 12.80 -8.47
N LEU A 125 13.97 13.09 -7.18
CA LEU A 125 13.38 14.23 -6.47
C LEU A 125 13.65 15.58 -7.14
N SER A 126 14.86 15.78 -7.68
CA SER A 126 15.21 17.01 -8.39
C SER A 126 14.41 17.20 -9.68
N ALA A 127 14.18 16.10 -10.42
CA ALA A 127 13.37 16.14 -11.64
C ALA A 127 11.89 16.42 -11.32
N ILE A 128 11.35 15.87 -10.22
CA ILE A 128 9.99 16.16 -9.74
C ILE A 128 9.88 17.68 -9.44
N GLY A 129 10.78 18.22 -8.63
CA GLY A 129 10.77 19.64 -8.26
C GLY A 129 10.86 20.56 -9.48
N SER A 130 11.77 20.30 -10.42
CA SER A 130 11.96 21.15 -11.60
C SER A 130 10.81 21.06 -12.60
N SER A 131 10.21 19.89 -12.78
CA SER A 131 9.08 19.71 -13.71
C SER A 131 7.75 20.23 -13.14
N GLY A 132 7.55 20.15 -11.83
CA GLY A 132 6.26 20.34 -11.18
C GLY A 132 5.31 19.16 -11.39
N ARG A 133 5.79 18.06 -11.95
CA ARG A 133 5.03 16.85 -12.26
C ARG A 133 5.37 15.74 -11.27
N LEU A 134 4.37 15.23 -10.59
CA LEU A 134 4.52 14.23 -9.55
C LEU A 134 3.59 13.04 -9.83
N ALA A 135 4.16 11.86 -10.06
CA ALA A 135 3.43 10.61 -10.06
C ALA A 135 3.55 9.93 -8.70
N MET A 136 2.43 9.43 -8.18
CA MET A 136 2.32 8.76 -6.90
C MET A 136 1.84 7.33 -7.11
N VAL A 137 2.68 6.35 -6.81
CA VAL A 137 2.37 4.91 -6.88
C VAL A 137 1.96 4.42 -5.51
N ALA A 138 0.73 3.99 -5.34
CA ALA A 138 0.22 3.47 -4.06
C ALA A 138 0.95 2.18 -3.66
N LEU A 139 1.66 2.20 -2.54
CA LEU A 139 2.31 1.02 -1.94
C LEU A 139 1.40 0.34 -0.91
N THR A 140 0.55 1.11 -0.26
CA THR A 140 -0.50 0.63 0.66
C THR A 140 -1.84 1.20 0.23
N PRO A 141 -2.97 0.69 0.73
CA PRO A 141 -4.27 1.29 0.43
C PRO A 141 -4.31 2.77 0.79
N VAL A 142 -4.86 3.62 -0.08
CA VAL A 142 -4.89 5.06 0.10
C VAL A 142 -6.33 5.53 0.31
N ASP A 143 -6.59 6.18 1.43
CA ASP A 143 -7.89 6.74 1.79
C ASP A 143 -7.96 8.21 1.36
N ILE A 144 -8.36 8.42 0.12
CA ILE A 144 -8.62 9.75 -0.46
C ILE A 144 -9.94 9.70 -1.25
N ASP A 145 -10.47 10.86 -1.54
CA ASP A 145 -11.56 11.01 -2.50
C ASP A 145 -11.18 10.41 -3.86
N PRO A 146 -12.15 9.96 -4.68
CA PRO A 146 -11.87 9.43 -6.01
C PRO A 146 -10.96 10.37 -6.81
N PRO A 147 -9.85 9.88 -7.38
CA PRO A 147 -8.85 10.70 -8.06
C PRO A 147 -9.34 11.11 -9.44
N LEU A 148 -10.21 12.10 -9.49
CA LEU A 148 -10.74 12.68 -10.73
C LEU A 148 -9.84 13.80 -11.22
N ALA A 149 -9.67 13.91 -12.53
CA ALA A 149 -8.90 14.99 -13.14
C ALA A 149 -9.40 16.37 -12.70
N GLY A 150 -8.47 17.29 -12.46
CA GLY A 150 -8.72 18.62 -11.95
C GLY A 150 -8.92 18.72 -10.43
N ARG A 151 -9.12 17.61 -9.71
CA ARG A 151 -9.20 17.64 -8.25
C ARG A 151 -7.83 17.88 -7.62
N ARG A 152 -7.85 18.55 -6.49
CA ARG A 152 -6.66 18.76 -5.65
C ARG A 152 -6.32 17.50 -4.87
N VAL A 153 -5.03 17.22 -4.75
CA VAL A 153 -4.50 16.26 -3.78
C VAL A 153 -3.86 17.04 -2.64
N ASP A 154 -4.27 16.73 -1.43
CA ASP A 154 -3.65 17.29 -0.24
C ASP A 154 -2.41 16.44 0.13
N ILE A 155 -1.23 17.08 0.05
CA ILE A 155 0.03 16.50 0.48
C ILE A 155 0.39 17.18 1.80
N PRO A 156 0.46 16.44 2.91
CA PRO A 156 0.71 17.04 4.22
C PRO A 156 1.98 17.90 4.24
N ARG A 157 1.87 19.13 4.74
CA ARG A 157 2.93 20.15 4.84
C ARG A 157 3.38 20.78 3.50
N LEU A 158 2.86 20.37 2.37
CA LEU A 158 3.09 21.05 1.11
C LEU A 158 2.04 22.14 0.93
N ASN A 159 2.50 23.39 0.85
CA ASN A 159 1.62 24.53 0.60
C ASN A 159 1.65 24.89 -0.89
N ALA A 160 1.15 23.99 -1.72
CA ALA A 160 1.01 24.19 -3.17
C ALA A 160 -0.32 23.60 -3.66
N ASP A 161 -0.85 24.14 -4.75
CA ASP A 161 -2.03 23.57 -5.41
C ASP A 161 -1.59 22.43 -6.34
N VAL A 162 -1.68 21.20 -5.83
CA VAL A 162 -1.34 19.98 -6.59
C VAL A 162 -2.61 19.40 -7.15
N ARG A 163 -2.72 19.33 -8.48
CA ARG A 163 -3.93 18.85 -9.17
C ARG A 163 -3.69 17.54 -9.90
N ILE A 164 -4.69 16.71 -9.87
CA ILE A 164 -4.71 15.44 -10.60
C ILE A 164 -4.89 15.73 -12.08
N VAL A 165 -3.98 15.20 -12.90
CA VAL A 165 -4.09 15.19 -14.36
C VAL A 165 -4.82 13.95 -14.82
N SER A 166 -4.38 12.80 -14.34
CA SER A 166 -5.00 11.50 -14.62
C SER A 166 -4.70 10.49 -13.51
N ALA A 167 -5.36 9.35 -13.54
CA ALA A 167 -5.08 8.26 -12.62
C ALA A 167 -5.35 6.90 -13.27
N CYS A 168 -4.44 5.95 -13.01
CA CYS A 168 -4.62 4.54 -13.30
C CYS A 168 -4.99 3.83 -12.00
N VAL A 169 -6.27 3.50 -11.84
CA VAL A 169 -6.79 2.92 -10.61
C VAL A 169 -7.53 1.62 -10.88
N GLU A 170 -7.36 0.66 -9.98
CA GLU A 170 -8.17 -0.55 -9.95
C GLU A 170 -9.49 -0.35 -9.18
N ARG A 171 -10.28 -1.44 -9.10
CA ARG A 171 -11.47 -1.47 -8.26
C ARG A 171 -11.08 -1.12 -6.81
N PRO A 172 -11.76 -0.17 -6.18
CA PRO A 172 -11.48 0.22 -4.80
C PRO A 172 -11.56 -0.96 -3.84
N LEU A 173 -10.63 -0.98 -2.88
CA LEU A 173 -10.71 -1.88 -1.74
C LEU A 173 -11.71 -1.34 -0.73
N ARG A 174 -12.64 -2.18 -0.29
CA ARG A 174 -13.54 -1.86 0.81
C ARG A 174 -12.92 -2.29 2.11
N ILE A 175 -12.54 -1.34 2.92
CA ILE A 175 -11.90 -1.58 4.21
C ILE A 175 -12.83 -1.04 5.29
N GLY A 176 -13.12 -1.89 6.26
CA GLY A 176 -13.85 -1.52 7.47
C GLY A 176 -12.98 -1.80 8.69
N GLY A 177 -13.61 -1.98 9.81
CA GLY A 177 -12.98 -2.32 11.07
C GLY A 177 -13.99 -2.74 12.10
N TRP A 178 -13.57 -2.81 13.33
CA TRP A 178 -14.39 -3.14 14.47
C TRP A 178 -14.25 -2.06 15.55
N ASP A 179 -15.37 -1.47 15.95
CA ASP A 179 -15.42 -0.57 17.10
C ASP A 179 -15.58 -1.42 18.37
N SER A 180 -14.47 -1.57 19.09
CA SER A 180 -14.46 -2.38 20.32
C SER A 180 -15.24 -1.74 21.47
N ALA A 181 -15.38 -0.42 21.48
CA ALA A 181 -16.13 0.30 22.52
C ALA A 181 -17.65 0.10 22.32
N LEU A 182 -18.10 0.26 21.08
CA LEU A 182 -19.52 0.11 20.74
C LEU A 182 -19.88 -1.32 20.30
N ARG A 183 -18.91 -2.22 20.23
CA ARG A 183 -19.05 -3.62 19.81
C ARG A 183 -19.82 -3.80 18.50
N ARG A 184 -19.46 -2.97 17.51
CA ARG A 184 -20.10 -3.00 16.18
C ARG A 184 -19.07 -2.83 15.07
N PRO A 185 -19.38 -3.32 13.84
CA PRO A 185 -18.54 -3.06 12.70
C PRO A 185 -18.51 -1.56 12.37
N LEU A 186 -17.36 -1.05 11.96
CA LEU A 186 -17.23 0.27 11.37
C LEU A 186 -17.79 0.27 9.94
N PRO A 187 -18.27 1.41 9.43
CA PRO A 187 -18.65 1.55 8.04
C PRO A 187 -17.52 1.16 7.11
N LEU A 188 -17.85 0.57 5.97
CA LEU A 188 -16.88 0.29 4.92
C LEU A 188 -16.52 1.58 4.19
N SER A 189 -15.24 1.88 4.12
CA SER A 189 -14.69 2.98 3.32
C SER A 189 -13.98 2.44 2.08
N ASN A 190 -14.00 3.23 1.00
CA ASN A 190 -13.33 2.89 -0.24
C ASN A 190 -11.91 3.43 -0.22
N TYR A 191 -10.94 2.56 -0.49
CA TYR A 191 -9.53 2.91 -0.58
C TYR A 191 -9.04 2.62 -1.99
N LEU A 192 -8.13 3.44 -2.51
CA LEU A 192 -7.37 3.06 -3.71
C LEU A 192 -6.52 1.83 -3.40
N ALA A 193 -6.52 0.89 -4.32
CA ALA A 193 -5.73 -0.33 -4.17
C ALA A 193 -4.22 -0.04 -4.33
N PRO A 194 -3.33 -0.79 -3.65
CA PRO A 194 -1.91 -0.78 -3.96
C PRO A 194 -1.66 -1.06 -5.43
N GLY A 195 -0.69 -0.38 -6.04
CA GLY A 195 -0.44 -0.40 -7.48
C GLY A 195 -1.19 0.67 -8.26
N SER A 196 -2.19 1.35 -7.68
CA SER A 196 -2.81 2.52 -8.31
C SER A 196 -1.78 3.65 -8.47
N VAL A 197 -1.87 4.36 -9.60
CA VAL A 197 -0.98 5.49 -9.91
C VAL A 197 -1.81 6.74 -10.10
N ILE A 198 -1.41 7.83 -9.46
CA ILE A 198 -2.02 9.15 -9.60
C ILE A 198 -0.98 10.08 -10.20
N PHE A 199 -1.29 10.67 -11.36
CA PHE A 199 -0.46 11.65 -12.04
C PHE A 199 -0.96 13.04 -11.68
N THR A 200 -0.07 13.87 -11.14
CA THR A 200 -0.40 15.21 -10.68
C THR A 200 0.57 16.24 -11.23
N GLU A 201 0.15 17.48 -11.22
CA GLU A 201 0.97 18.64 -11.56
C GLU A 201 0.71 19.81 -10.62
N THR A 202 1.69 20.68 -10.52
CA THR A 202 1.57 21.97 -9.84
C THR A 202 2.28 23.06 -10.64
N THR A 203 1.72 24.26 -10.63
CA THR A 203 2.40 25.46 -11.16
C THR A 203 3.41 26.04 -10.19
N ASP A 204 3.26 25.74 -8.90
CA ASP A 204 4.17 26.19 -7.84
C ASP A 204 5.33 25.19 -7.66
N LYS A 205 6.25 25.23 -8.65
CA LYS A 205 7.41 24.34 -8.69
C LYS A 205 8.39 24.61 -7.56
N ASP A 206 8.53 25.88 -7.16
CA ASP A 206 9.47 26.28 -6.11
C ASP A 206 9.02 25.74 -4.76
N ALA A 207 7.74 25.84 -4.44
CA ALA A 207 7.21 25.25 -3.22
C ALA A 207 7.33 23.71 -3.21
N LEU A 208 7.14 23.06 -4.35
CA LEU A 208 7.33 21.61 -4.45
C LEU A 208 8.81 21.22 -4.29
N ALA A 209 9.73 21.95 -4.94
CA ALA A 209 11.17 21.69 -4.84
C ALA A 209 11.67 21.92 -3.40
N ASP A 210 11.25 23.02 -2.77
CA ASP A 210 11.57 23.31 -1.37
C ASP A 210 11.06 22.20 -0.45
N TYR A 211 9.81 21.81 -0.59
CA TYR A 211 9.21 20.71 0.15
C TYR A 211 10.03 19.40 0.02
N LEU A 212 10.37 19.00 -1.21
CA LEU A 212 11.13 17.78 -1.47
C LEU A 212 12.55 17.81 -0.93
N SER A 213 13.14 19.02 -0.78
CA SER A 213 14.49 19.18 -0.21
C SER A 213 14.52 19.07 1.32
N HIS A 214 13.44 19.45 2.00
CA HIS A 214 13.34 19.48 3.45
C HIS A 214 12.68 18.25 4.08
N VAL A 215 11.80 17.59 3.33
CA VAL A 215 11.21 16.34 3.80
C VAL A 215 12.27 15.26 3.62
N PRO A 216 12.64 14.51 4.67
CA PRO A 216 13.51 13.35 4.54
C PRO A 216 12.80 12.29 3.72
N THR A 217 12.75 12.52 2.41
CA THR A 217 12.04 11.66 1.50
C THR A 217 12.96 10.50 1.16
N ASN A 218 12.63 9.38 1.72
CA ASN A 218 13.19 8.11 1.26
C ASN A 218 12.54 7.66 -0.07
N GLY A 219 12.06 8.62 -0.89
CA GLY A 219 11.37 8.37 -2.16
C GLY A 219 9.90 8.00 -2.02
N TYR A 220 9.28 8.30 -0.88
CA TYR A 220 7.85 8.08 -0.66
C TYR A 220 7.22 9.18 0.20
N LEU A 221 5.92 9.33 0.08
CA LEU A 221 5.09 10.22 0.88
C LEU A 221 3.97 9.46 1.56
N ARG A 222 3.29 10.12 2.49
CA ARG A 222 2.05 9.64 3.09
C ARG A 222 0.94 10.64 2.77
N ILE A 223 -0.10 10.18 2.10
CA ILE A 223 -1.23 11.01 1.68
C ILE A 223 -2.56 10.41 2.17
N GLY A 224 -3.57 11.24 2.24
CA GLY A 224 -4.92 10.82 2.64
C GLY A 224 -5.08 10.61 4.15
N ASN A 225 -6.15 9.93 4.50
CA ASN A 225 -6.51 9.66 5.89
C ASN A 225 -5.87 8.38 6.42
N ASN A 226 -5.95 8.18 7.74
CA ASN A 226 -5.53 6.94 8.40
C ASN A 226 -4.05 6.56 8.25
N THR A 227 -3.19 7.51 7.89
CA THR A 227 -1.75 7.27 7.65
C THR A 227 -1.00 6.73 8.87
N ARG A 228 -1.47 7.03 10.09
CA ARG A 228 -0.94 6.48 11.35
C ARG A 228 -1.11 4.97 11.49
N PHE A 229 -2.02 4.38 10.72
CA PHE A 229 -2.27 2.93 10.70
C PHE A 229 -1.56 2.23 9.52
N GLY A 230 -0.65 2.92 8.83
CA GLY A 230 0.10 2.37 7.72
C GLY A 230 -0.58 2.54 6.35
N PHE A 231 -1.73 3.20 6.27
CA PHE A 231 -2.37 3.56 5.01
C PHE A 231 -1.70 4.77 4.36
N GLY A 232 -1.97 4.96 3.06
CA GLY A 232 -1.58 6.16 2.34
C GLY A 232 -0.09 6.27 1.99
N LEU A 233 0.69 5.18 2.08
CA LEU A 233 2.07 5.18 1.64
C LEU A 233 2.13 5.13 0.12
N VAL A 234 2.77 6.13 -0.50
CA VAL A 234 2.96 6.22 -1.95
C VAL A 234 4.42 6.44 -2.30
N ALA A 235 4.93 5.69 -3.26
CA ALA A 235 6.22 6.00 -3.89
C ALA A 235 6.04 7.15 -4.86
N ILE A 236 7.05 8.01 -5.00
CA ILE A 236 6.97 9.19 -5.83
C ILE A 236 7.99 9.16 -6.96
N THR A 237 7.58 9.63 -8.13
CA THR A 237 8.46 9.83 -9.28
C THR A 237 7.95 11.02 -10.12
N THR A 238 8.72 11.42 -11.12
CA THR A 238 8.23 12.32 -12.16
C THR A 238 7.49 11.54 -13.24
N TRP A 239 6.86 12.26 -14.17
CA TRP A 239 6.26 11.68 -15.37
C TRP A 239 6.39 12.63 -16.56
N SER A 240 6.54 12.07 -17.74
CA SER A 240 6.57 12.78 -19.01
C SER A 240 5.22 12.65 -19.73
N SER A 241 4.71 13.74 -20.30
CA SER A 241 3.69 13.65 -21.34
C SER A 241 4.41 13.42 -22.65
N GLU A 242 4.14 12.31 -23.33
CA GLU A 242 4.43 12.25 -24.76
C GLU A 242 3.49 13.26 -25.43
N ASP A 243 4.07 14.28 -26.07
CA ASP A 243 3.36 15.24 -26.91
C ASP A 243 2.86 14.57 -28.20
#